data_3ce0a42de0deee36ed0e0fe4e9c425bb
#
_entry.id   3ce0a42de0deee36ed0e0fe4e9c425bb
#
_cell.length_a   1.000
_cell.length_b   1.000
_cell.length_c   1.000
_cell.angle_alpha   90.00
_cell.angle_beta   90.00
_cell.angle_gamma   90.00
#
_symmetry.space_group_name_H-M   'P 1'
#
loop_
_entity.id
_entity.type
_entity.pdbx_description
1 polymer ?
#
loop_
_entity_poly.entity_id
_entity_poly.type
_entity_poly.pdbx_seq_one_letter_code
_entity_poly.pdbx_strand_id
1 'polypeptide(L)'
;MDAFLAEHRPHLGLVSLEVPLISNLPVWSNIALIRQYHENMPWEEAKALVFVLLQRFDLAGISEKRNPALKMEELFYVMLIRAAMVRDAVVVLDRPFRILPDLRDGRFFTDAIRKVDDLIAEAHIFDYSWEKERYGATDGAED
;
A
#
# COMPACT_ATOMS: atom_id res chain seq x y z
N MET A 1 -10.70 10.33 10.54
CA MET A 1 -9.95 9.10 10.20
C MET A 1 -9.94 8.06 11.30
N ASP A 2 -9.74 8.46 12.56
CA ASP A 2 -9.61 7.49 13.65
C ASP A 2 -10.85 6.60 13.84
N ALA A 3 -12.04 7.18 13.75
CA ALA A 3 -13.27 6.40 13.87
C ALA A 3 -13.41 5.39 12.72
N PHE A 4 -13.03 5.82 11.52
CA PHE A 4 -13.04 4.95 10.34
C PHE A 4 -12.08 3.78 10.54
N LEU A 5 -10.85 4.04 11.01
CA LEU A 5 -9.85 3.01 11.23
C LEU A 5 -10.32 2.02 12.29
N ALA A 6 -10.91 2.51 13.38
CA ALA A 6 -11.41 1.65 14.44
C ALA A 6 -12.51 0.72 13.94
N GLU A 7 -13.42 1.23 13.11
CA GLU A 7 -14.53 0.45 12.56
C GLU A 7 -14.05 -0.69 11.65
N HIS A 8 -12.98 -0.46 10.89
CA HIS A 8 -12.48 -1.42 9.91
C HIS A 8 -11.25 -2.20 10.37
N ARG A 9 -10.88 -2.10 11.64
CA ARG A 9 -9.61 -2.61 12.15
C ARG A 9 -9.24 -4.03 11.72
N PRO A 10 -10.14 -5.03 11.76
CA PRO A 10 -9.76 -6.40 11.38
C PRO A 10 -9.31 -6.56 9.93
N HIS A 11 -9.75 -5.65 9.04
CA HIS A 11 -9.48 -5.71 7.61
C HIS A 11 -8.65 -4.55 7.12
N LEU A 12 -8.12 -3.74 8.03
CA LEU A 12 -7.43 -2.52 7.67
C LEU A 12 -6.07 -2.79 7.05
N GLY A 13 -5.85 -2.25 5.84
CA GLY A 13 -4.53 -2.20 5.20
C GLY A 13 -4.11 -0.73 5.09
N LEU A 14 -3.12 -0.31 5.88
CA LEU A 14 -2.74 1.09 5.98
C LEU A 14 -1.46 1.38 5.19
N VAL A 15 -1.52 2.39 4.32
CA VAL A 15 -0.37 2.95 3.62
C VAL A 15 -0.07 4.31 4.24
N SER A 16 0.96 4.37 5.07
CA SER A 16 1.25 5.57 5.87
C SER A 16 2.73 5.61 6.25
N LEU A 17 3.29 6.82 6.31
CA LEU A 17 4.64 6.99 6.84
C LEU A 17 4.76 6.60 8.32
N GLU A 18 3.62 6.53 9.02
CA GLU A 18 3.59 6.13 10.42
C GLU A 18 3.58 4.61 10.61
N VAL A 19 3.44 3.86 9.51
CA VAL A 19 3.53 2.40 9.51
C VAL A 19 4.57 1.98 8.47
N PRO A 20 5.84 2.25 8.73
CA PRO A 20 6.90 2.01 7.75
C PRO A 20 7.16 0.53 7.53
N LEU A 21 7.92 0.24 6.49
CA LEU A 21 8.42 -1.12 6.27
C LEU A 21 9.41 -1.48 7.37
N ILE A 22 9.51 -2.77 7.66
CA ILE A 22 10.53 -3.29 8.57
C ILE A 22 11.86 -3.22 7.82
N SER A 23 12.79 -2.39 8.30
CA SER A 23 13.98 -2.00 7.55
C SER A 23 15.01 -3.11 7.36
N ASN A 24 15.04 -4.09 8.24
CA ASN A 24 15.99 -5.20 8.14
C ASN A 24 15.44 -6.41 7.38
N LEU A 25 14.25 -6.30 6.80
CA LEU A 25 13.66 -7.35 5.98
C LEU A 25 13.61 -6.92 4.51
N PRO A 26 13.80 -7.86 3.58
CA PRO A 26 13.64 -7.53 2.16
C PRO A 26 12.17 -7.23 1.82
N VAL A 27 11.97 -6.61 0.66
CA VAL A 27 10.65 -6.24 0.17
C VAL A 27 9.68 -7.41 0.21
N TRP A 28 10.09 -8.58 -0.34
CA TRP A 28 9.16 -9.70 -0.41
C TRP A 28 8.68 -10.14 0.98
N SER A 29 9.56 -10.12 1.96
CA SER A 29 9.22 -10.53 3.32
C SER A 29 8.27 -9.52 3.99
N ASN A 30 8.52 -8.24 3.79
CA ASN A 30 7.61 -7.19 4.28
C ASN A 30 6.18 -7.38 3.78
N ILE A 31 6.04 -7.77 2.53
CA ILE A 31 4.72 -8.00 1.93
C ILE A 31 4.14 -9.34 2.40
N ALA A 32 4.96 -10.39 2.40
CA ALA A 32 4.52 -11.75 2.66
C ALA A 32 4.11 -12.00 4.11
N LEU A 33 4.69 -11.25 5.06
CA LEU A 33 4.48 -11.48 6.49
C LEU A 33 3.02 -11.61 6.89
N ILE A 34 2.15 -10.79 6.31
CA ILE A 34 0.73 -10.79 6.66
C ILE A 34 0.10 -12.14 6.35
N ARG A 35 0.36 -12.69 5.16
CA ARG A 35 -0.18 -13.99 4.75
C ARG A 35 0.49 -15.14 5.50
N GLN A 36 1.79 -15.02 5.74
CA GLN A 36 2.50 -16.02 6.53
C GLN A 36 1.98 -16.09 7.96
N TYR A 37 1.75 -14.94 8.57
CA TYR A 37 1.33 -14.87 9.96
C TYR A 37 -0.15 -15.23 10.16
N HIS A 38 -1.03 -14.69 9.32
CA HIS A 38 -2.48 -14.86 9.51
C HIS A 38 -3.04 -16.10 8.81
N GLU A 39 -2.40 -16.58 7.76
CA GLU A 39 -2.91 -17.69 6.96
C GLU A 39 -1.99 -18.90 6.94
N ASN A 40 -0.91 -18.87 7.71
CA ASN A 40 0.09 -19.94 7.76
C ASN A 40 0.62 -20.33 6.37
N MET A 41 0.70 -19.35 5.47
CA MET A 41 1.17 -19.60 4.11
C MET A 41 2.66 -19.98 4.15
N PRO A 42 3.07 -21.09 3.51
CA PRO A 42 4.48 -21.43 3.42
C PRO A 42 5.27 -20.31 2.75
N TRP A 43 6.51 -20.09 3.17
CA TRP A 43 7.31 -18.98 2.68
C TRP A 43 7.53 -19.04 1.17
N GLU A 44 7.66 -20.24 0.61
CA GLU A 44 7.87 -20.42 -0.84
C GLU A 44 6.64 -19.95 -1.63
N GLU A 45 5.46 -20.33 -1.15
CA GLU A 45 4.19 -19.89 -1.76
C GLU A 45 4.01 -18.39 -1.62
N ALA A 46 4.30 -17.85 -0.43
CA ALA A 46 4.19 -16.43 -0.17
C ALA A 46 5.14 -15.63 -1.05
N LYS A 47 6.38 -16.08 -1.18
CA LYS A 47 7.38 -15.41 -2.03
C LYS A 47 6.96 -15.40 -3.49
N ALA A 48 6.40 -16.51 -3.97
CA ALA A 48 5.90 -16.60 -5.35
C ALA A 48 4.74 -15.64 -5.60
N LEU A 49 3.82 -15.56 -4.65
CA LEU A 49 2.69 -14.62 -4.74
C LEU A 49 3.19 -13.17 -4.81
N VAL A 50 4.11 -12.82 -3.93
CA VAL A 50 4.68 -11.46 -3.90
C VAL A 50 5.35 -11.14 -5.23
N PHE A 51 6.08 -12.09 -5.80
CA PHE A 51 6.75 -11.87 -7.09
C PHE A 51 5.75 -11.51 -8.18
N VAL A 52 4.64 -12.23 -8.27
CA VAL A 52 3.57 -11.94 -9.23
C VAL A 52 3.02 -10.53 -9.03
N LEU A 53 2.81 -10.13 -7.77
CA LEU A 53 2.28 -8.80 -7.47
C LEU A 53 3.28 -7.70 -7.80
N LEU A 54 4.56 -7.92 -7.51
CA LEU A 54 5.59 -6.96 -7.87
C LEU A 54 5.68 -6.77 -9.40
N GLN A 55 5.47 -7.84 -10.16
CA GLN A 55 5.46 -7.74 -11.63
C GLN A 55 4.36 -6.83 -12.13
N ARG A 56 3.21 -6.76 -11.45
CA ARG A 56 2.13 -5.84 -11.85
C ARG A 56 2.56 -4.38 -11.87
N PHE A 57 3.57 -4.04 -11.08
CA PHE A 57 4.10 -2.68 -10.95
C PHE A 57 5.46 -2.52 -11.62
N ASP A 58 5.91 -3.51 -12.40
CA ASP A 58 7.25 -3.53 -12.99
C ASP A 58 8.36 -3.47 -11.93
N LEU A 59 8.14 -4.10 -10.79
CA LEU A 59 9.04 -4.05 -9.64
C LEU A 59 9.66 -5.41 -9.28
N ALA A 60 9.65 -6.37 -10.20
CA ALA A 60 10.20 -7.71 -9.91
C ALA A 60 11.65 -7.64 -9.41
N GLY A 61 12.42 -6.68 -9.91
CA GLY A 61 13.85 -6.56 -9.56
C GLY A 61 14.15 -6.06 -8.15
N ILE A 62 13.15 -5.56 -7.40
CA ILE A 62 13.40 -5.02 -6.06
C ILE A 62 13.06 -6.00 -4.94
N SER A 63 12.68 -7.22 -5.25
CA SER A 63 12.18 -8.20 -4.26
C SER A 63 13.14 -8.41 -3.08
N GLU A 64 14.43 -8.42 -3.33
CA GLU A 64 15.45 -8.64 -2.30
C GLU A 64 15.99 -7.34 -1.69
N LYS A 65 15.56 -6.18 -2.17
CA LYS A 65 15.99 -4.90 -1.62
C LYS A 65 15.35 -4.63 -0.27
N ARG A 66 16.01 -3.81 0.53
CA ARG A 66 15.49 -3.30 1.80
C ARG A 66 15.12 -1.84 1.67
N ASN A 67 14.31 -1.34 2.60
CA ASN A 67 13.77 0.02 2.55
C ASN A 67 14.79 1.11 2.17
N PRO A 68 15.98 1.19 2.79
CA PRO A 68 16.90 2.29 2.47
C PRO A 68 17.33 2.35 1.01
N ALA A 69 17.23 1.24 0.27
CA ALA A 69 17.62 1.18 -1.13
C ALA A 69 16.47 1.47 -2.09
N LEU A 70 15.25 1.73 -1.57
CA LEU A 70 14.07 1.96 -2.40
C LEU A 70 13.92 3.43 -2.75
N LYS A 71 13.49 3.69 -4.00
CA LYS A 71 13.01 5.00 -4.39
C LYS A 71 11.65 5.25 -3.74
N MET A 72 11.24 6.51 -3.61
CA MET A 72 9.98 6.84 -2.94
C MET A 72 8.76 6.22 -3.63
N GLU A 73 8.74 6.20 -4.96
CA GLU A 73 7.64 5.54 -5.68
C GLU A 73 7.63 4.03 -5.42
N GLU A 74 8.80 3.41 -5.40
CA GLU A 74 8.93 1.99 -5.08
C GLU A 74 8.42 1.71 -3.67
N LEU A 75 8.80 2.55 -2.71
CA LEU A 75 8.34 2.45 -1.34
C LEU A 75 6.82 2.51 -1.26
N PHE A 76 6.21 3.47 -1.96
CA PHE A 76 4.76 3.60 -1.99
C PHE A 76 4.10 2.32 -2.51
N TYR A 77 4.57 1.80 -3.64
CA TYR A 77 4.01 0.58 -4.22
C TYR A 77 4.15 -0.62 -3.28
N VAL A 78 5.30 -0.77 -2.63
CA VAL A 78 5.51 -1.87 -1.69
C VAL A 78 4.55 -1.76 -0.51
N MET A 79 4.36 -0.57 0.02
CA MET A 79 3.41 -0.33 1.12
C MET A 79 1.98 -0.65 0.69
N LEU A 80 1.61 -0.29 -0.54
CA LEU A 80 0.28 -0.59 -1.08
C LEU A 80 0.06 -2.09 -1.23
N ILE A 81 1.03 -2.80 -1.80
CA ILE A 81 0.93 -4.25 -1.96
C ILE A 81 0.84 -4.92 -0.60
N ARG A 82 1.63 -4.47 0.38
CA ARG A 82 1.57 -4.98 1.75
C ARG A 82 0.16 -4.80 2.34
N ALA A 83 -0.42 -3.62 2.16
CA ALA A 83 -1.77 -3.33 2.64
C ALA A 83 -2.81 -4.26 1.99
N ALA A 84 -2.64 -4.56 0.71
CA ALA A 84 -3.55 -5.42 -0.04
C ALA A 84 -3.46 -6.90 0.37
N MET A 85 -2.45 -7.28 1.14
CA MET A 85 -2.32 -8.66 1.61
C MET A 85 -3.28 -9.00 2.74
N VAL A 86 -3.86 -8.02 3.38
CA VAL A 86 -4.89 -8.25 4.40
C VAL A 86 -6.11 -8.86 3.72
N ARG A 87 -6.70 -9.89 4.34
CA ARG A 87 -7.91 -10.52 3.78
C ARG A 87 -9.06 -9.53 3.77
N ASP A 88 -9.77 -9.45 2.64
CA ASP A 88 -10.87 -8.51 2.43
C ASP A 88 -10.46 -7.08 2.80
N ALA A 89 -9.29 -6.70 2.35
CA ALA A 89 -8.64 -5.47 2.78
C ALA A 89 -9.47 -4.22 2.53
N VAL A 90 -9.59 -3.40 3.56
CA VAL A 90 -10.01 -2.01 3.44
C VAL A 90 -8.72 -1.20 3.45
N VAL A 91 -8.27 -0.80 2.26
CA VAL A 91 -7.01 -0.08 2.10
C VAL A 91 -7.23 1.39 2.35
N VAL A 92 -6.38 1.97 3.20
CA VAL A 92 -6.41 3.40 3.50
C VAL A 92 -5.06 4.00 3.14
N LEU A 93 -5.08 4.95 2.23
CA LEU A 93 -3.91 5.79 1.93
C LEU A 93 -3.97 7.00 2.86
N ASP A 94 -3.08 7.03 3.83
CA ASP A 94 -3.00 8.10 4.82
C ASP A 94 -2.05 9.17 4.34
N ARG A 95 -2.58 10.30 3.93
CA ARG A 95 -1.82 11.47 3.47
C ARG A 95 -0.73 11.07 2.46
N PRO A 96 -1.13 10.44 1.33
CA PRO A 96 -0.14 9.88 0.41
C PRO A 96 0.77 10.94 -0.23
N PHE A 97 0.35 12.20 -0.30
CA PHE A 97 1.25 13.26 -0.78
C PHE A 97 2.40 13.55 0.19
N ARG A 98 2.34 13.08 1.44
CA ARG A 98 3.51 13.13 2.33
C ARG A 98 4.58 12.13 1.90
N ILE A 99 4.17 11.02 1.27
CA ILE A 99 5.11 10.02 0.75
C ILE A 99 5.68 10.50 -0.58
N LEU A 100 4.83 11.07 -1.44
CA LEU A 100 5.18 11.52 -2.78
C LEU A 100 4.77 12.98 -2.98
N PRO A 101 5.48 13.91 -2.36
CA PRO A 101 5.07 15.32 -2.35
C PRO A 101 5.18 16.02 -3.70
N ASP A 102 5.98 15.49 -4.62
CA ASP A 102 6.24 16.14 -5.91
C ASP A 102 5.23 15.79 -6.99
N LEU A 103 4.29 14.90 -6.72
CA LEU A 103 3.25 14.56 -7.68
C LEU A 103 2.31 15.74 -7.91
N ARG A 104 1.91 15.92 -9.16
CA ARG A 104 1.03 17.02 -9.54
C ARG A 104 -0.41 16.83 -9.04
N ASP A 105 -0.90 15.59 -9.13
CA ASP A 105 -2.29 15.26 -8.77
C ASP A 105 -2.40 13.82 -8.27
N GLY A 106 -3.64 13.43 -7.92
CA GLY A 106 -3.90 12.13 -7.29
C GLY A 106 -4.03 10.94 -8.25
N ARG A 107 -3.85 11.13 -9.55
CA ARG A 107 -4.04 10.03 -10.51
C ARG A 107 -3.07 8.88 -10.29
N PHE A 108 -1.85 9.20 -9.86
CA PHE A 108 -0.87 8.16 -9.51
C PHE A 108 -1.46 7.20 -8.48
N PHE A 109 -2.12 7.73 -7.47
CA PHE A 109 -2.68 6.90 -6.39
C PHE A 109 -3.85 6.06 -6.86
N THR A 110 -4.77 6.65 -7.61
CA THR A 110 -5.93 5.90 -8.12
C THR A 110 -5.52 4.84 -9.13
N ASP A 111 -4.53 5.13 -9.96
CA ASP A 111 -4.00 4.15 -10.91
C ASP A 111 -3.32 2.99 -10.18
N ALA A 112 -2.57 3.29 -9.12
CA ALA A 112 -1.93 2.26 -8.31
C ALA A 112 -2.97 1.35 -7.63
N ILE A 113 -4.02 1.93 -7.07
CA ILE A 113 -5.10 1.17 -6.43
C ILE A 113 -5.76 0.21 -7.43
N ARG A 114 -5.97 0.64 -8.66
CA ARG A 114 -6.57 -0.22 -9.68
C ARG A 114 -5.76 -1.48 -9.93
N LYS A 115 -4.46 -1.43 -9.76
CA LYS A 115 -3.59 -2.60 -9.98
C LYS A 115 -3.76 -3.68 -8.92
N VAL A 116 -4.42 -3.37 -7.82
CA VAL A 116 -4.69 -4.33 -6.75
C VAL A 116 -6.18 -4.44 -6.42
N ASP A 117 -7.07 -3.89 -7.26
CA ASP A 117 -8.50 -3.84 -6.97
C ASP A 117 -9.14 -5.23 -6.91
N ASP A 118 -8.57 -6.22 -7.55
CA ASP A 118 -9.01 -7.61 -7.47
C ASP A 118 -8.71 -8.27 -6.12
N LEU A 119 -7.84 -7.65 -5.31
CA LEU A 119 -7.38 -8.21 -4.04
C LEU A 119 -8.04 -7.56 -2.83
N ILE A 120 -8.68 -6.42 -3.01
CA ILE A 120 -9.15 -5.59 -1.90
C ILE A 120 -10.66 -5.42 -1.95
N ALA A 121 -11.25 -5.16 -0.78
CA ALA A 121 -12.69 -4.90 -0.68
C ALA A 121 -13.02 -3.45 -0.99
N GLU A 122 -12.25 -2.51 -0.48
CA GLU A 122 -12.43 -1.08 -0.71
C GLU A 122 -11.11 -0.33 -0.53
N ALA A 123 -11.06 0.90 -1.03
CA ALA A 123 -9.92 1.78 -0.86
C ALA A 123 -10.39 3.19 -0.56
N HIS A 124 -9.71 3.87 0.35
CA HIS A 124 -10.00 5.23 0.76
C HIS A 124 -8.73 6.05 0.85
N ILE A 125 -8.84 7.33 0.54
CA ILE A 125 -7.72 8.26 0.67
C ILE A 125 -8.12 9.33 1.69
N PHE A 126 -7.31 9.48 2.74
CA PHE A 126 -7.45 10.55 3.71
C PHE A 126 -6.26 11.49 3.56
N ASP A 127 -6.54 12.76 3.35
CA ASP A 127 -5.48 13.75 3.21
C ASP A 127 -5.93 15.07 3.84
N TYR A 128 -5.01 16.02 3.89
CA TYR A 128 -5.30 17.35 4.38
C TYR A 128 -6.28 18.07 3.44
N SER A 129 -7.14 18.90 4.00
CA SER A 129 -8.11 19.66 3.21
C SER A 129 -7.44 20.55 2.15
N TRP A 130 -6.24 21.06 2.43
CA TRP A 130 -5.51 21.92 1.47
C TRP A 130 -4.93 21.13 0.28
N GLU A 131 -4.95 19.81 0.33
CA GLU A 131 -4.54 18.98 -0.81
C GLU A 131 -5.70 18.65 -1.74
N LYS A 132 -6.90 19.08 -1.41
CA LYS A 132 -8.12 18.68 -2.12
C LYS A 132 -8.06 18.95 -3.62
N GLU A 133 -7.47 20.06 -4.03
CA GLU A 133 -7.37 20.41 -5.45
C GLU A 133 -6.51 19.42 -6.25
N ARG A 134 -5.52 18.79 -5.60
CA ARG A 134 -4.66 17.80 -6.26
C ARG A 134 -5.43 16.53 -6.63
N TYR A 135 -6.55 16.26 -5.95
CA TYR A 135 -7.39 15.11 -6.24
C TYR A 135 -8.46 15.40 -7.29
N GLY A 136 -8.71 16.66 -7.60
CA GLY A 136 -9.70 17.05 -8.58
C GLY A 136 -11.13 16.93 -8.08
N ALA A 137 -12.08 17.06 -9.00
CA ALA A 137 -13.52 17.12 -8.67
C ALA A 137 -14.13 15.77 -8.32
N THR A 138 -13.50 14.68 -8.76
CA THR A 138 -14.00 13.31 -8.56
C THR A 138 -13.17 12.54 -7.56
N ASP A 139 -12.46 13.26 -6.74
CA ASP A 139 -11.50 12.66 -5.83
C ASP A 139 -12.13 11.68 -4.84
N GLY A 140 -11.31 10.79 -4.31
CA GLY A 140 -11.66 9.93 -3.21
C GLY A 140 -11.12 10.42 -1.88
N ALA A 141 -10.74 11.69 -1.79
CA ALA A 141 -10.16 12.25 -0.58
C ALA A 141 -11.21 12.50 0.48
N GLU A 142 -10.91 12.10 1.69
CA GLU A 142 -11.77 12.31 2.86
C GLU A 142 -10.88 12.78 4.01
N ASP A 143 -11.31 13.81 4.68
CA ASP A 143 -10.55 14.37 5.80
C ASP A 143 -10.97 13.79 7.14
#